data_8a8e83f813f18eb9a123acec4285b71d
#
_entry.id   8a8e83f813f18eb9a123acec4285b71d
#
_cell.length_a   1.000
_cell.length_b   1.000
_cell.length_c   1.000
_cell.angle_alpha   90.00
_cell.angle_beta   90.00
_cell.angle_gamma   90.00
#
_symmetry.space_group_name_H-M   'P 1'
#
loop_
_entity.id
_entity.type
_entity.pdbx_description
1 polymer ?
#
loop_
_entity_poly.entity_id
_entity_poly.type
_entity_poly.pdbx_seq_one_letter_code
_entity_poly.pdbx_strand_id
1 'polypeptide(L)'
;METPHNVGFKVADELARRWDLPKAKRKFAGELSEGRTRPGGPRVALLKPQTFMNDAGRSAGPARGSFKLELDHVLVLHDEIDLPFGDIRSRLGGGLAGHNGLKSLKREFGAAEFHRVRIGVGRPDSTDPDIVAAYVLGKWRQSRDEVADLVARAADEAEKLLG
;
A
#
# COMPACT_ATOMS: atom_id res chain seq x y z
N MET A 1 -10.87 -0.18 -10.00
CA MET A 1 -10.22 0.02 -11.30
C MET A 1 -8.84 -0.62 -11.30
N GLU A 2 -8.51 -1.29 -12.39
CA GLU A 2 -7.27 -2.08 -12.50
C GLU A 2 -6.14 -1.22 -13.08
N THR A 3 -5.38 -0.55 -12.21
CA THR A 3 -4.26 0.30 -12.62
C THR A 3 -3.02 0.01 -11.77
N PRO A 4 -1.81 0.31 -12.28
CA PRO A 4 -0.59 0.17 -11.49
C PRO A 4 -0.63 0.95 -10.16
N HIS A 5 -1.26 2.10 -10.15
CA HIS A 5 -1.37 2.93 -8.96
C HIS A 5 -2.18 2.26 -7.84
N ASN A 6 -3.10 1.36 -8.17
CA ASN A 6 -3.93 0.65 -7.20
C ASN A 6 -3.33 -0.69 -6.75
N VAL A 7 -2.06 -0.96 -7.06
CA VAL A 7 -1.44 -2.24 -6.71
C VAL A 7 -1.46 -2.49 -5.20
N GLY A 8 -1.27 -1.45 -4.39
CA GLY A 8 -1.35 -1.58 -2.93
C GLY A 8 -2.70 -2.11 -2.45
N PHE A 9 -3.79 -1.65 -3.06
CA PHE A 9 -5.15 -2.13 -2.74
C PHE A 9 -5.30 -3.60 -3.12
N LYS A 10 -4.74 -4.02 -4.25
CA LYS A 10 -4.76 -5.43 -4.65
C LYS A 10 -4.01 -6.31 -3.67
N VAL A 11 -2.87 -5.84 -3.16
CA VAL A 11 -2.11 -6.57 -2.14
C VAL A 11 -2.92 -6.65 -0.84
N ALA A 12 -3.55 -5.57 -0.43
CA ALA A 12 -4.42 -5.57 0.75
C ALA A 12 -5.58 -6.58 0.60
N ASP A 13 -6.21 -6.64 -0.57
CA ASP A 13 -7.27 -7.59 -0.84
C ASP A 13 -6.75 -9.05 -0.78
N GLU A 14 -5.55 -9.30 -1.30
CA GLU A 14 -4.93 -10.63 -1.22
C GLU A 14 -4.63 -11.02 0.22
N LEU A 15 -4.13 -10.09 1.03
CA LEU A 15 -3.88 -10.34 2.46
C LEU A 15 -5.18 -10.60 3.22
N ALA A 16 -6.23 -9.83 2.95
CA ALA A 16 -7.54 -10.05 3.57
C ALA A 16 -8.06 -11.45 3.25
N ARG A 17 -7.87 -11.91 2.02
CA ARG A 17 -8.25 -13.26 1.60
C ARG A 17 -7.42 -14.32 2.34
N ARG A 18 -6.09 -14.16 2.39
CA ARG A 18 -5.19 -15.11 3.05
C ARG A 18 -5.48 -15.23 4.54
N TRP A 19 -5.80 -14.12 5.19
CA TRP A 19 -6.05 -14.06 6.63
C TRP A 19 -7.51 -14.28 6.99
N ASP A 20 -8.36 -14.51 5.99
CA ASP A 20 -9.80 -14.73 6.18
C ASP A 20 -10.44 -13.63 7.03
N LEU A 21 -10.11 -12.38 6.69
CA LEU A 21 -10.64 -11.24 7.42
C LEU A 21 -12.11 -11.01 7.09
N PRO A 22 -12.90 -10.47 8.04
CA PRO A 22 -14.29 -10.11 7.77
C PRO A 22 -14.39 -9.08 6.65
N LYS A 23 -15.58 -8.98 6.04
CA LYS A 23 -15.86 -7.98 5.02
C LYS A 23 -15.52 -6.59 5.56
N ALA A 24 -14.85 -5.77 4.74
CA ALA A 24 -14.47 -4.43 5.12
C ALA A 24 -15.70 -3.56 5.40
N LYS A 25 -15.57 -2.67 6.36
CA LYS A 25 -16.58 -1.66 6.68
C LYS A 25 -16.01 -0.26 6.47
N ARG A 26 -16.89 0.69 6.19
CA ARG A 26 -16.46 2.08 5.98
C ARG A 26 -16.12 2.72 7.32
N LYS A 27 -14.88 3.16 7.45
CA LYS A 27 -14.38 3.85 8.63
C LYS A 27 -13.11 4.61 8.27
N PHE A 28 -12.85 5.72 8.95
CA PHE A 28 -11.65 6.55 8.71
C PHE A 28 -11.52 7.00 7.25
N ALA A 29 -12.61 7.38 6.62
CA ALA A 29 -12.65 7.76 5.20
C ALA A 29 -12.03 6.69 4.29
N GLY A 30 -12.23 5.42 4.63
CA GLY A 30 -11.69 4.28 3.88
C GLY A 30 -12.49 3.02 4.12
N GLU A 31 -11.91 1.91 3.69
CA GLU A 31 -12.46 0.58 3.94
C GLU A 31 -11.54 -0.15 4.90
N LEU A 32 -12.08 -0.61 6.01
CA LEU A 32 -11.33 -1.20 7.11
C LEU A 32 -11.75 -2.65 7.35
N SER A 33 -10.76 -3.54 7.42
CA SER A 33 -10.95 -4.94 7.85
C SER A 33 -10.01 -5.22 9.02
N GLU A 34 -10.52 -5.82 10.08
CA GLU A 34 -9.75 -6.14 11.28
C GLU A 34 -9.82 -7.62 11.59
N GLY A 35 -8.74 -8.17 12.12
CA GLY A 35 -8.69 -9.56 12.55
C GLY A 35 -7.30 -9.97 12.94
N ARG A 36 -6.97 -11.24 12.72
CA ARG A 36 -5.65 -11.80 13.00
C ARG A 36 -5.08 -12.44 11.74
N THR A 37 -3.76 -12.48 11.63
CA THR A 37 -3.10 -13.10 10.48
C THR A 37 -3.31 -14.62 10.45
N ARG A 38 -3.59 -15.21 11.61
CA ARG A 38 -3.94 -16.63 11.79
C ARG A 38 -4.56 -16.80 13.17
N PRO A 39 -5.23 -17.92 13.46
CA PRO A 39 -5.74 -18.17 14.82
C PRO A 39 -4.59 -18.07 15.83
N GLY A 40 -4.77 -17.23 16.86
CA GLY A 40 -3.73 -16.98 17.86
C GLY A 40 -2.57 -16.11 17.40
N GLY A 41 -2.58 -15.65 16.15
CA GLY A 41 -1.54 -14.80 15.61
C GLY A 41 -1.71 -13.32 15.91
N PRO A 42 -0.84 -12.48 15.34
CA PRO A 42 -0.91 -11.02 15.55
C PRO A 42 -2.24 -10.43 15.08
N ARG A 43 -2.71 -9.42 15.81
CA ARG A 43 -3.88 -8.64 15.38
C ARG A 43 -3.44 -7.66 14.30
N VAL A 44 -4.29 -7.51 13.29
CA VAL A 44 -4.03 -6.62 12.15
C VAL A 44 -5.26 -5.80 11.81
N ALA A 45 -5.02 -4.63 11.22
CA ALA A 45 -6.06 -3.83 10.60
C ALA A 45 -5.58 -3.47 9.19
N LEU A 46 -6.38 -3.80 8.19
CA LEU A 46 -6.13 -3.42 6.81
C LEU A 46 -7.02 -2.23 6.46
N LEU A 47 -6.40 -1.15 6.02
CA LEU A 47 -7.10 0.06 5.63
C LEU A 47 -6.80 0.38 4.17
N LYS A 48 -7.87 0.53 3.39
CA LYS A 48 -7.79 1.05 2.03
C LYS A 48 -8.38 2.46 2.03
N PRO A 49 -7.54 3.52 2.04
CA PRO A 49 -8.05 4.88 2.00
C PRO A 49 -8.91 5.12 0.76
N GLN A 50 -10.05 5.75 0.95
CA GLN A 50 -10.97 6.11 -0.14
C GLN A 50 -10.97 7.62 -0.38
N THR A 51 -9.84 8.26 -0.09
CA THR A 51 -9.59 9.67 -0.36
C THR A 51 -8.83 9.81 -1.67
N PHE A 52 -8.65 11.03 -2.14
CA PHE A 52 -7.67 11.27 -3.20
C PHE A 52 -6.29 10.88 -2.67
N MET A 53 -5.38 10.51 -3.59
CA MET A 53 -4.05 10.00 -3.20
C MET A 53 -3.29 10.99 -2.33
N ASN A 54 -3.34 12.28 -2.65
CA ASN A 54 -2.67 13.32 -1.89
C ASN A 54 -3.29 13.59 -0.52
N ASP A 55 -4.39 12.91 -0.19
CA ASP A 55 -5.11 13.01 1.08
C ASP A 55 -5.16 11.70 1.85
N ALA A 56 -4.36 10.70 1.46
CA ALA A 56 -4.36 9.38 2.12
C ALA A 56 -4.15 9.48 3.63
N GLY A 57 -3.39 10.47 4.10
CA GLY A 57 -3.16 10.71 5.53
C GLY A 57 -4.44 11.06 6.29
N ARG A 58 -5.44 11.64 5.64
CA ARG A 58 -6.75 11.91 6.28
C ARG A 58 -7.46 10.64 6.70
N SER A 59 -7.17 9.53 6.04
CA SER A 59 -7.68 8.21 6.39
C SER A 59 -6.75 7.54 7.41
N ALA A 60 -5.47 7.46 7.10
CA ALA A 60 -4.50 6.71 7.89
C ALA A 60 -4.19 7.37 9.24
N GLY A 61 -4.15 8.71 9.31
CA GLY A 61 -3.84 9.41 10.55
C GLY A 61 -4.81 9.08 11.69
N PRO A 62 -6.13 9.31 11.49
CA PRO A 62 -7.13 8.94 12.51
C PRO A 62 -7.14 7.45 12.84
N ALA A 63 -6.92 6.57 11.85
CA ALA A 63 -6.86 5.14 12.07
C ALA A 63 -5.70 4.79 13.01
N ARG A 64 -4.50 5.30 12.74
CA ARG A 64 -3.34 5.08 13.58
C ARG A 64 -3.60 5.54 15.02
N GLY A 65 -4.20 6.71 15.19
CA GLY A 65 -4.52 7.24 16.50
C GLY A 65 -5.54 6.39 17.25
N SER A 66 -6.58 5.93 16.55
CA SER A 66 -7.62 5.07 17.13
C SER A 66 -7.06 3.75 17.64
N PHE A 67 -6.14 3.13 16.89
CA PHE A 67 -5.50 1.87 17.29
C PHE A 67 -4.28 2.10 18.20
N LYS A 68 -3.91 3.35 18.46
CA LYS A 68 -2.76 3.72 19.32
C LYS A 68 -1.47 3.04 18.88
N LEU A 69 -1.19 3.05 17.57
CA LEU A 69 -0.02 2.40 17.00
C LEU A 69 1.19 3.31 17.01
N GLU A 70 2.34 2.76 17.41
CA GLU A 70 3.62 3.39 17.15
C GLU A 70 3.87 3.38 15.63
N LEU A 71 4.66 4.35 15.16
CA LEU A 71 4.85 4.51 13.73
C LEU A 71 5.54 3.29 13.08
N ASP A 72 6.41 2.59 13.81
CA ASP A 72 7.07 1.38 13.34
C ASP A 72 6.15 0.15 13.29
N HIS A 73 4.90 0.27 13.75
CA HIS A 73 3.87 -0.75 13.59
C HIS A 73 2.91 -0.44 12.43
N VAL A 74 3.24 0.56 11.63
CA VAL A 74 2.48 0.92 10.43
C VAL A 74 3.24 0.41 9.21
N LEU A 75 2.54 -0.33 8.35
CA LEU A 75 3.09 -0.84 7.09
C LEU A 75 2.28 -0.27 5.93
N VAL A 76 2.96 0.38 5.01
CA VAL A 76 2.35 0.96 3.81
C VAL A 76 2.71 0.12 2.59
N LEU A 77 1.68 -0.25 1.83
CA LEU A 77 1.82 -0.98 0.57
C LEU A 77 1.57 0.01 -0.56
N HIS A 78 2.58 0.27 -1.38
CA HIS A 78 2.43 1.30 -2.41
C HIS A 78 3.15 0.96 -3.71
N ASP A 79 2.67 1.57 -4.80
CA ASP A 79 3.31 1.50 -6.10
C ASP A 79 4.62 2.29 -6.11
N GLU A 80 5.61 1.78 -6.83
CA GLU A 80 6.92 2.42 -6.95
C GLU A 80 7.37 2.42 -8.41
N ILE A 81 7.44 3.60 -9.01
CA ILE A 81 7.85 3.75 -10.41
C ILE A 81 9.37 3.66 -10.59
N ASP A 82 10.15 3.85 -9.53
CA ASP A 82 11.60 3.78 -9.59
C ASP A 82 12.15 2.36 -9.51
N LEU A 83 11.29 1.37 -9.32
CA LEU A 83 11.64 -0.04 -9.38
C LEU A 83 11.05 -0.67 -10.63
N PRO A 84 11.83 -1.52 -11.36
CA PRO A 84 11.28 -2.27 -12.48
C PRO A 84 10.05 -3.09 -12.07
N PHE A 85 9.16 -3.34 -13.01
CA PHE A 85 8.04 -4.23 -12.75
C PHE A 85 8.56 -5.58 -12.24
N GLY A 86 7.99 -6.03 -11.15
CA GLY A 86 8.36 -7.31 -10.55
C GLY A 86 9.31 -7.21 -9.37
N ASP A 87 10.01 -6.10 -9.21
CA ASP A 87 10.86 -5.88 -8.04
C ASP A 87 10.01 -5.50 -6.83
N ILE A 88 10.33 -6.09 -5.69
CA ILE A 88 9.65 -5.79 -4.43
C ILE A 88 10.72 -5.55 -3.38
N ARG A 89 10.65 -4.40 -2.71
CA ARG A 89 11.61 -4.05 -1.68
C ARG A 89 10.88 -3.47 -0.47
N SER A 90 11.30 -3.87 0.70
CA SER A 90 10.79 -3.31 1.94
C SER A 90 11.87 -2.45 2.61
N ARG A 91 11.44 -1.47 3.37
CA ARG A 91 12.33 -0.64 4.18
C ARG A 91 11.55 0.06 5.28
N LEU A 92 12.26 0.47 6.32
CA LEU A 92 11.73 1.35 7.36
C LEU A 92 12.18 2.78 7.04
N GLY A 93 11.23 3.69 6.88
CA GLY A 93 11.54 5.08 6.57
C GLY A 93 12.04 5.30 5.14
N GLY A 94 12.84 6.31 4.95
CA GLY A 94 13.45 6.65 3.67
C GLY A 94 12.74 7.78 2.93
N GLY A 95 13.18 8.05 1.72
CA GLY A 95 12.64 9.12 0.88
C GLY A 95 11.23 8.83 0.38
N LEU A 96 10.56 9.86 -0.06
CA LEU A 96 9.17 9.76 -0.53
C LEU A 96 9.06 9.58 -2.04
N ALA A 97 10.16 9.77 -2.77
CA ALA A 97 10.27 9.58 -4.22
C ALA A 97 9.17 10.31 -5.04
N GLY A 98 8.69 11.45 -4.52
CA GLY A 98 7.60 12.19 -5.16
C GLY A 98 6.23 11.56 -5.04
N HIS A 99 6.09 10.44 -4.32
CA HIS A 99 4.81 9.74 -4.15
C HIS A 99 3.86 10.57 -3.28
N ASN A 100 2.74 11.03 -3.85
CA ASN A 100 1.83 11.93 -3.16
C ASN A 100 1.17 11.29 -1.94
N GLY A 101 0.86 9.99 -2.00
CA GLY A 101 0.31 9.26 -0.86
C GLY A 101 1.28 9.22 0.30
N LEU A 102 2.57 8.95 0.04
CA LEU A 102 3.60 8.94 1.08
C LEU A 102 3.80 10.33 1.68
N LYS A 103 3.76 11.38 0.87
CA LYS A 103 3.84 12.76 1.36
C LYS A 103 2.69 13.09 2.29
N SER A 104 1.48 12.67 1.94
CA SER A 104 0.30 12.85 2.79
C SER A 104 0.44 12.12 4.12
N LEU A 105 0.91 10.88 4.11
CA LEU A 105 1.13 10.10 5.32
C LEU A 105 2.16 10.74 6.22
N LYS A 106 3.30 11.17 5.67
CA LYS A 106 4.33 11.87 6.45
C LYS A 106 3.78 13.12 7.10
N ARG A 107 2.97 13.88 6.37
CA ARG A 107 2.37 15.12 6.88
C ARG A 107 1.46 14.85 8.07
N GLU A 108 0.61 13.82 7.97
CA GLU A 108 -0.34 13.46 9.04
C GLU A 108 0.34 12.79 10.22
N PHE A 109 1.32 11.95 9.98
CA PHE A 109 2.04 11.23 11.05
C PHE A 109 3.13 12.09 11.70
N GLY A 110 3.55 13.16 11.06
CA GLY A 110 4.65 14.01 11.54
C GLY A 110 6.04 13.44 11.28
N ALA A 111 6.15 12.24 10.72
CA ALA A 111 7.42 11.58 10.43
C ALA A 111 7.22 10.53 9.33
N ALA A 112 8.35 10.03 8.78
CA ALA A 112 8.32 9.08 7.68
C ALA A 112 8.87 7.69 8.07
N GLU A 113 9.14 7.44 9.36
CA GLU A 113 9.74 6.19 9.86
C GLU A 113 8.69 5.09 10.05
N PHE A 114 7.87 4.86 9.03
CA PHE A 114 6.98 3.71 8.96
C PHE A 114 7.53 2.69 7.96
N HIS A 115 7.12 1.43 8.11
CA HIS A 115 7.52 0.37 7.19
C HIS A 115 6.82 0.53 5.85
N ARG A 116 7.52 0.15 4.77
CA ARG A 116 7.00 0.22 3.40
C ARG A 116 7.34 -1.05 2.65
N VAL A 117 6.35 -1.56 1.92
CA VAL A 117 6.61 -2.50 0.84
C VAL A 117 6.48 -1.70 -0.45
N ARG A 118 7.61 -1.55 -1.14
CA ARG A 118 7.72 -0.83 -2.41
C ARG A 118 7.49 -1.83 -3.53
N ILE A 119 6.41 -1.65 -4.26
CA ILE A 119 5.96 -2.61 -5.28
C ILE A 119 6.31 -2.02 -6.65
N GLY A 120 7.31 -2.59 -7.30
CA GLY A 120 7.80 -2.09 -8.59
C GLY A 120 6.77 -2.25 -9.69
N VAL A 121 6.34 -1.12 -10.25
CA VAL A 121 5.42 -1.09 -11.40
C VAL A 121 6.12 -0.58 -12.67
N GLY A 122 7.39 -0.16 -12.55
CA GLY A 122 8.15 0.45 -13.62
C GLY A 122 7.69 1.86 -13.92
N ARG A 123 8.35 2.49 -14.88
CA ARG A 123 7.98 3.83 -15.32
C ARG A 123 8.02 3.90 -16.85
N PRO A 124 7.30 4.86 -17.45
CA PRO A 124 7.44 5.10 -18.88
C PRO A 124 8.83 5.70 -19.18
N ASP A 125 9.21 5.68 -20.43
CA ASP A 125 10.48 6.23 -20.88
C ASP A 125 10.40 7.77 -20.95
N SER A 126 10.11 8.40 -19.81
CA SER A 126 9.96 9.85 -19.71
C SER A 126 10.01 10.28 -18.26
N THR A 127 10.47 11.51 -18.01
CA THR A 127 10.37 12.17 -16.69
C THR A 127 9.25 13.22 -16.66
N ASP A 128 8.51 13.39 -17.76
CA ASP A 128 7.38 14.32 -17.81
C ASP A 128 6.30 13.87 -16.83
N PRO A 129 5.91 14.72 -15.84
CA PRO A 129 4.93 14.34 -14.83
C PRO A 129 3.58 13.89 -15.41
N ASP A 130 3.13 14.48 -16.51
CA ASP A 130 1.86 14.09 -17.13
C ASP A 130 1.94 12.70 -17.76
N ILE A 131 3.08 12.37 -18.38
CA ILE A 131 3.30 11.04 -18.95
C ILE A 131 3.41 9.99 -17.85
N VAL A 132 4.12 10.29 -16.77
CA VAL A 132 4.24 9.38 -15.61
C VAL A 132 2.87 9.16 -14.98
N ALA A 133 2.07 10.22 -14.77
CA ALA A 133 0.74 10.10 -14.22
C ALA A 133 -0.16 9.22 -15.11
N ALA A 134 -0.11 9.44 -16.43
CA ALA A 134 -0.89 8.62 -17.37
C ALA A 134 -0.49 7.14 -17.31
N TYR A 135 0.79 6.85 -17.09
CA TYR A 135 1.29 5.47 -16.97
C TYR A 135 0.68 4.79 -15.74
N VAL A 136 0.77 5.40 -14.55
CA VAL A 136 0.31 4.76 -13.31
C VAL A 136 -1.21 4.73 -13.18
N LEU A 137 -1.92 5.65 -13.83
CA LEU A 137 -3.38 5.71 -13.80
C LEU A 137 -4.04 5.01 -14.99
N GLY A 138 -3.24 4.56 -15.96
CA GLY A 138 -3.71 3.80 -17.10
C GLY A 138 -3.87 2.32 -16.78
N LYS A 139 -4.23 1.55 -17.81
CA LYS A 139 -4.35 0.10 -17.65
C LYS A 139 -2.98 -0.53 -17.49
N TRP A 140 -2.94 -1.69 -16.81
CA TRP A 140 -1.75 -2.52 -16.76
C TRP A 140 -1.31 -2.89 -18.18
N ARG A 141 0.01 -2.79 -18.43
CA ARG A 141 0.63 -3.28 -19.68
C ARG A 141 0.97 -4.76 -19.58
N GLN A 142 1.10 -5.27 -18.36
CA GLN A 142 1.42 -6.65 -18.07
C GLN A 142 0.16 -7.52 -18.08
N SER A 143 0.34 -8.83 -18.27
CA SER A 143 -0.76 -9.78 -18.25
C SER A 143 -1.36 -9.92 -16.84
N ARG A 144 -2.57 -10.50 -16.78
CA ARG A 144 -3.20 -10.81 -15.50
C ARG A 144 -2.33 -11.71 -14.64
N ASP A 145 -1.68 -12.69 -15.24
CA ASP A 145 -0.83 -13.64 -14.50
C ASP A 145 0.42 -12.93 -13.94
N GLU A 146 1.01 -12.03 -14.70
CA GLU A 146 2.14 -11.25 -14.23
C GLU A 146 1.76 -10.35 -13.06
N VAL A 147 0.60 -9.69 -13.14
CA VAL A 147 0.11 -8.83 -12.05
C VAL A 147 -0.25 -9.68 -10.82
N ALA A 148 -0.90 -10.84 -11.02
CA ALA A 148 -1.24 -11.73 -9.91
C ALA A 148 0.01 -12.23 -9.19
N ASP A 149 1.07 -12.57 -9.93
CA ASP A 149 2.35 -12.98 -9.34
C ASP A 149 2.98 -11.84 -8.54
N LEU A 150 2.97 -10.62 -9.08
CA LEU A 150 3.48 -9.44 -8.39
C LEU A 150 2.74 -9.23 -7.06
N VAL A 151 1.41 -9.30 -7.08
CA VAL A 151 0.58 -9.13 -5.89
C VAL A 151 0.88 -10.22 -4.86
N ALA A 152 1.00 -11.48 -5.28
CA ALA A 152 1.29 -12.59 -4.38
C ALA A 152 2.65 -12.40 -3.69
N ARG A 153 3.68 -12.01 -4.44
CA ARG A 153 5.02 -11.80 -3.89
C ARG A 153 5.08 -10.59 -2.95
N ALA A 154 4.34 -9.54 -3.26
CA ALA A 154 4.24 -8.38 -2.37
C ALA A 154 3.52 -8.75 -1.06
N ALA A 155 2.48 -9.57 -1.14
CA ALA A 155 1.80 -10.09 0.04
C ALA A 155 2.74 -10.96 0.88
N ASP A 156 3.58 -11.81 0.25
CA ASP A 156 4.58 -12.60 0.94
C ASP A 156 5.54 -11.70 1.74
N GLU A 157 5.99 -10.62 1.14
CA GLU A 157 6.90 -9.68 1.79
C GLU A 157 6.22 -8.99 2.99
N ALA A 158 4.97 -8.59 2.83
CA ALA A 158 4.20 -8.01 3.93
C ALA A 158 4.06 -8.98 5.10
N GLU A 159 3.79 -10.26 4.82
CA GLU A 159 3.67 -11.28 5.85
C GLU A 159 4.98 -11.50 6.61
N LYS A 160 6.11 -11.43 5.92
CA LYS A 160 7.43 -11.51 6.58
C LYS A 160 7.62 -10.38 7.59
N LEU A 161 7.20 -9.17 7.23
CA LEU A 161 7.37 -8.00 8.10
C LEU A 161 6.44 -8.06 9.32
N LEU A 162 5.33 -8.74 9.22
CA LEU A 162 4.36 -8.86 10.31
C LEU A 162 4.66 -10.06 11.23
N GLY A 163 5.56 -10.91 10.82
CA GLY A 163 5.92 -12.09 11.59
C GLY A 163 4.94 -13.22 11.38
#